data_596b84ee530cb7f4fdae5d33952f9caa
#
_entry.id   596b84ee530cb7f4fdae5d33952f9caa
#
_cell.length_a   1.000
_cell.length_b   1.000
_cell.length_c   1.000
_cell.angle_alpha   90.00
_cell.angle_beta   90.00
_cell.angle_gamma   90.00
#
_symmetry.space_group_name_H-M   'P 1'
#
loop_
_entity.id
_entity.type
_entity.pdbx_description
1 polymer ?
#
loop_
_entity_poly.entity_id
_entity_poly.type
_entity_poly.pdbx_seq_one_letter_code
_entity_poly.pdbx_strand_id
1 'polypeptide(L)'
;YSVGFEYRDPEYWFVGATANFFDNVYIDVAPLTRTSNIADDGGIPFNDYNEDIARQLLQQERFDNYMVVNMIGGKSWKIGNQYISLFASVGNLLNTKYKSGGFEQGRNANYRQLKEDKELGTPVFGNKYWFGRGTTYFLNVNYRF
;
A
#
# COMPACT_ATOMS: atom_id res chain seq x y z
N TYR A 1 10.83 6.79 3.27
CA TYR A 1 11.61 7.40 4.36
C TYR A 1 10.87 7.18 5.66
N SER A 2 11.63 6.99 6.76
CA SER A 2 11.07 6.85 8.11
C SER A 2 11.83 7.75 9.07
N VAL A 3 11.10 8.44 9.93
CA VAL A 3 11.63 9.27 11.00
C VAL A 3 10.87 8.92 12.27
N GLY A 4 11.56 8.81 13.39
CA GLY A 4 10.91 8.48 14.65
C GLY A 4 11.75 8.93 15.85
N PHE A 5 11.10 8.91 16.99
CA PHE A 5 11.73 9.13 18.29
C PHE A 5 11.14 8.16 19.32
N GLU A 6 11.91 7.90 20.35
CA GLU A 6 11.46 7.23 21.57
C GLU A 6 12.05 7.97 22.77
N TYR A 7 11.22 8.25 23.75
CA TYR A 7 11.61 8.79 25.04
C TYR A 7 11.36 7.73 26.12
N ARG A 8 12.35 7.53 26.97
CA ARG A 8 12.26 6.64 28.14
C ARG A 8 12.50 7.42 29.41
N ASP A 9 11.58 7.34 30.32
CA ASP A 9 11.62 8.02 31.60
C ASP A 9 12.16 7.10 32.71
N PRO A 10 12.97 7.64 33.66
CA PRO A 10 13.43 6.89 34.84
C PRO A 10 12.30 6.31 35.70
N GLU A 11 11.09 6.86 35.63
CA GLU A 11 9.89 6.36 36.33
C GLU A 11 9.20 5.21 35.60
N TYR A 12 9.94 4.47 34.75
CA TYR A 12 9.47 3.26 34.05
C TYR A 12 8.30 3.48 33.10
N TRP A 13 8.24 4.61 32.42
CA TRP A 13 7.36 4.81 31.30
C TRP A 13 8.14 5.21 30.04
N PHE A 14 7.57 4.95 28.89
CA PHE A 14 8.14 5.39 27.62
C PHE A 14 7.03 5.73 26.62
N VAL A 15 7.38 6.59 25.68
CA VAL A 15 6.55 6.92 24.53
C VAL A 15 7.43 7.04 23.30
N GLY A 16 6.94 6.55 22.18
CA GLY A 16 7.62 6.68 20.90
C GLY A 16 6.62 6.95 19.79
N ALA A 17 7.09 7.61 18.75
CA ALA A 17 6.32 7.79 17.52
C ALA A 17 7.23 7.63 16.31
N THR A 18 6.65 7.12 15.22
CA THR A 18 7.33 6.96 13.94
C THR A 18 6.43 7.45 12.82
N ALA A 19 6.95 8.32 11.97
CA ALA A 19 6.31 8.75 10.73
C ALA A 19 7.01 8.06 9.55
N ASN A 20 6.24 7.32 8.76
CA ASN A 20 6.70 6.60 7.59
C ASN A 20 6.14 7.28 6.34
N PHE A 21 7.01 7.74 5.47
CA PHE A 21 6.67 8.41 4.20
C PHE A 21 6.90 7.45 3.05
N PHE A 22 5.88 7.30 2.22
CA PHE A 22 5.89 6.45 1.03
C PHE A 22 5.73 7.32 -0.21
N ASP A 23 6.67 7.16 -1.12
CA ASP A 23 6.71 7.84 -2.41
C ASP A 23 7.15 6.86 -3.49
N ASN A 24 6.80 7.15 -4.75
CA ASN A 24 7.14 6.30 -5.89
C ASN A 24 6.66 4.85 -5.74
N VAL A 25 5.43 4.68 -5.23
CA VAL A 25 4.76 3.38 -5.18
C VAL A 25 3.96 3.20 -6.46
N TYR A 26 4.18 2.08 -7.13
CA TYR A 26 3.56 1.76 -8.41
C TYR A 26 2.75 0.47 -8.32
N ILE A 27 1.78 0.35 -9.23
CA ILE A 27 1.02 -0.89 -9.42
C ILE A 27 1.90 -1.98 -10.02
N ASP A 28 1.61 -3.25 -9.72
CA ASP A 28 2.27 -4.37 -10.37
C ASP A 28 1.77 -4.49 -11.82
N VAL A 29 2.71 -4.53 -12.76
CA VAL A 29 2.39 -4.61 -14.19
C VAL A 29 1.99 -6.02 -14.61
N ALA A 30 1.11 -6.12 -15.61
CA ALA A 30 0.81 -7.38 -16.27
C ALA A 30 1.87 -7.65 -17.37
N PRO A 31 2.80 -8.61 -17.19
CA PRO A 31 3.89 -8.81 -18.15
C PRO A 31 3.40 -9.23 -19.53
N LEU A 32 2.29 -9.99 -19.60
CA LEU A 32 1.75 -10.52 -20.86
C LEU A 32 1.25 -9.43 -21.80
N THR A 33 0.73 -8.31 -21.27
CA THR A 33 0.30 -7.18 -22.09
C THR A 33 1.47 -6.37 -22.67
N ARG A 34 2.71 -6.65 -22.22
CA ARG A 34 3.94 -5.99 -22.67
C ARG A 34 4.81 -6.88 -23.57
N THR A 35 4.18 -7.85 -24.21
CA THR A 35 4.79 -8.73 -25.23
C THR A 35 4.28 -8.37 -26.63
N SER A 36 4.78 -9.03 -27.67
CA SER A 36 4.31 -8.84 -29.04
C SER A 36 2.81 -9.06 -29.21
N ASN A 37 2.19 -9.87 -28.35
CA ASN A 37 0.75 -10.16 -28.40
C ASN A 37 -0.16 -8.92 -28.25
N ILE A 38 0.38 -7.79 -27.78
CA ILE A 38 -0.40 -6.56 -27.74
C ILE A 38 -0.73 -6.02 -29.13
N ALA A 39 0.17 -6.22 -30.10
CA ALA A 39 0.07 -5.65 -31.44
C ALA A 39 -0.62 -6.56 -32.44
N ASP A 40 -1.03 -7.76 -32.04
CA ASP A 40 -1.63 -8.74 -32.95
C ASP A 40 -2.86 -9.46 -32.34
N ASP A 41 -3.57 -10.18 -33.21
CA ASP A 41 -4.63 -11.12 -32.83
C ASP A 41 -4.28 -12.48 -33.43
N GLY A 42 -3.79 -13.39 -32.57
CA GLY A 42 -3.39 -14.74 -32.98
C GLY A 42 -2.25 -14.76 -34.00
N GLY A 43 -1.33 -13.79 -33.95
CA GLY A 43 -0.19 -13.62 -34.86
C GLY A 43 -0.51 -12.77 -36.10
N ILE A 44 -1.71 -12.19 -36.22
CA ILE A 44 -2.07 -11.28 -37.29
C ILE A 44 -1.97 -9.84 -36.78
N PRO A 45 -1.00 -9.03 -37.24
CA PRO A 45 -0.82 -7.66 -36.81
C PRO A 45 -2.04 -6.79 -37.05
N PHE A 46 -2.37 -5.92 -36.10
CA PHE A 46 -3.43 -4.95 -36.27
C PHE A 46 -3.00 -3.85 -37.25
N ASN A 47 -3.86 -3.55 -38.22
CA ASN A 47 -3.65 -2.49 -39.19
C ASN A 47 -3.89 -1.08 -38.62
N ASP A 48 -4.56 -0.97 -37.48
CA ASP A 48 -4.89 0.24 -36.74
C ASP A 48 -4.03 0.42 -35.47
N TYR A 49 -2.96 -0.39 -35.31
CA TYR A 49 -2.05 -0.27 -34.17
C TYR A 49 -1.32 1.07 -34.18
N ASN A 50 -1.39 1.75 -33.05
CA ASN A 50 -0.68 3.00 -32.80
C ASN A 50 0.18 2.87 -31.57
N GLU A 51 1.49 3.03 -31.74
CA GLU A 51 2.48 2.83 -30.68
C GLU A 51 2.33 3.84 -29.53
N ASP A 52 1.97 5.10 -29.84
CA ASP A 52 1.81 6.15 -28.83
C ASP A 52 0.58 5.88 -27.96
N ILE A 53 -0.50 5.42 -28.56
CA ILE A 53 -1.70 5.01 -27.82
C ILE A 53 -1.38 3.75 -26.98
N ALA A 54 -0.67 2.78 -27.54
CA ALA A 54 -0.26 1.59 -26.82
C ALA A 54 0.59 1.93 -25.58
N ARG A 55 1.55 2.84 -25.71
CA ARG A 55 2.34 3.35 -24.58
C ARG A 55 1.48 4.00 -23.50
N GLN A 56 0.46 4.78 -23.87
CA GLN A 56 -0.48 5.38 -22.93
C GLN A 56 -1.36 4.33 -22.23
N LEU A 57 -1.79 3.30 -22.96
CA LEU A 57 -2.58 2.20 -22.40
C LEU A 57 -1.77 1.36 -21.41
N LEU A 58 -0.48 1.20 -21.67
CA LEU A 58 0.45 0.41 -20.86
C LEU A 58 1.22 1.22 -19.83
N GLN A 59 0.89 2.51 -19.67
CA GLN A 59 1.55 3.35 -18.67
C GLN A 59 1.26 2.79 -17.27
N GLN A 60 2.33 2.46 -16.55
CA GLN A 60 2.22 1.97 -15.18
C GLN A 60 1.63 3.05 -14.26
N GLU A 61 0.60 2.71 -13.51
CA GLU A 61 -0.03 3.62 -12.56
C GLU A 61 0.89 3.86 -11.36
N ARG A 62 1.15 5.13 -11.06
CA ARG A 62 1.78 5.56 -9.82
C ARG A 62 0.71 5.94 -8.82
N PHE A 63 0.83 5.46 -7.58
CA PHE A 63 -0.08 5.82 -6.50
C PHE A 63 0.30 7.16 -5.88
N ASP A 64 -0.68 7.80 -5.25
CA ASP A 64 -0.44 9.01 -4.48
C ASP A 64 0.53 8.75 -3.33
N ASN A 65 1.35 9.73 -3.02
CA ASN A 65 2.24 9.69 -1.88
C ASN A 65 1.42 9.71 -0.58
N TYR A 66 1.86 8.99 0.42
CA TYR A 66 1.16 8.95 1.70
C TYR A 66 2.11 8.85 2.88
N MET A 67 1.59 9.20 4.06
CA MET A 67 2.30 9.11 5.33
C MET A 67 1.48 8.30 6.33
N VAL A 68 2.17 7.40 7.04
CA VAL A 68 1.60 6.61 8.14
C VAL A 68 2.34 6.93 9.42
N VAL A 69 1.61 7.42 10.43
CA VAL A 69 2.15 7.71 11.76
C VAL A 69 1.73 6.61 12.73
N ASN A 70 2.71 6.04 13.43
CA ASN A 70 2.49 5.03 14.45
C ASN A 70 2.98 5.57 15.80
N MET A 71 2.30 5.15 16.88
CA MET A 71 2.71 5.48 18.25
C MET A 71 2.79 4.22 19.09
N ILE A 72 3.73 4.23 20.04
CA ILE A 72 3.87 3.21 21.07
C ILE A 72 4.05 3.90 22.42
N GLY A 73 3.65 3.20 23.47
CA GLY A 73 3.91 3.68 24.82
C GLY A 73 3.69 2.58 25.84
N GLY A 74 4.27 2.77 26.99
CA GLY A 74 4.12 1.82 28.07
C GLY A 74 4.52 2.38 29.41
N LYS A 75 4.02 1.74 30.46
CA LYS A 75 4.37 2.06 31.84
C LYS A 75 4.38 0.79 32.68
N SER A 76 5.34 0.72 33.59
CA SER A 76 5.42 -0.34 34.59
C SER A 76 5.31 0.27 36.00
N TRP A 77 4.57 -0.42 36.84
CA TRP A 77 4.40 -0.09 38.25
C TRP A 77 4.93 -1.24 39.10
N LYS A 78 5.70 -0.88 40.13
CA LYS A 78 6.13 -1.82 41.16
C LYS A 78 5.19 -1.64 42.38
N ILE A 79 4.52 -2.71 42.78
CA ILE A 79 3.60 -2.73 43.92
C ILE A 79 4.10 -3.84 44.88
N GLY A 80 4.86 -3.45 45.90
CA GLY A 80 5.54 -4.40 46.76
C GLY A 80 6.56 -5.23 45.99
N ASN A 81 6.38 -6.57 45.97
CA ASN A 81 7.22 -7.49 45.20
C ASN A 81 6.66 -7.84 43.80
N GLN A 82 5.56 -7.19 43.42
CA GLN A 82 4.85 -7.45 42.16
C GLN A 82 5.07 -6.32 41.16
N TYR A 83 4.91 -6.65 39.89
CA TYR A 83 5.00 -5.68 38.81
C TYR A 83 3.77 -5.78 37.91
N ILE A 84 3.21 -4.63 37.59
CA ILE A 84 2.17 -4.49 36.55
C ILE A 84 2.79 -3.66 35.42
N SER A 85 2.73 -4.15 34.20
CA SER A 85 3.20 -3.43 33.02
C SER A 85 2.08 -3.31 31.99
N LEU A 86 1.93 -2.10 31.47
CA LEU A 86 1.02 -1.78 30.39
C LEU A 86 1.84 -1.39 29.16
N PHE A 87 1.50 -1.96 28.03
CA PHE A 87 2.03 -1.56 26.72
C PHE A 87 0.86 -1.29 25.78
N ALA A 88 0.92 -0.18 25.08
CA ALA A 88 -0.04 0.18 24.05
C ALA A 88 0.66 0.57 22.76
N SER A 89 0.06 0.23 21.63
CA SER A 89 0.46 0.74 20.32
C SER A 89 -0.74 1.16 19.50
N VAL A 90 -0.54 2.20 18.71
CA VAL A 90 -1.52 2.69 17.73
C VAL A 90 -0.84 2.75 16.38
N GLY A 91 -1.32 1.95 15.45
CA GLY A 91 -0.88 1.98 14.07
C GLY A 91 -1.80 2.88 13.24
N ASN A 92 -1.21 3.62 12.30
CA ASN A 92 -1.92 4.58 11.46
C ASN A 92 -2.79 5.56 12.27
N LEU A 93 -2.16 6.29 13.18
CA LEU A 93 -2.81 7.23 14.10
C LEU A 93 -3.69 8.26 13.39
N LEU A 94 -3.26 8.71 12.21
CA LEU A 94 -3.97 9.71 11.41
C LEU A 94 -5.10 9.12 10.55
N ASN A 95 -5.32 7.80 10.62
CA ASN A 95 -6.27 7.09 9.78
C ASN A 95 -6.12 7.38 8.28
N THR A 96 -4.88 7.52 7.82
CA THR A 96 -4.55 7.77 6.42
C THR A 96 -5.07 6.61 5.57
N LYS A 97 -5.88 6.93 4.55
CA LYS A 97 -6.34 5.97 3.55
C LYS A 97 -5.38 5.98 2.37
N TYR A 98 -4.85 4.83 2.01
CA TYR A 98 -3.87 4.72 0.94
C TYR A 98 -3.98 3.39 0.20
N LYS A 99 -3.59 3.38 -1.07
CA LYS A 99 -3.37 2.16 -1.84
C LYS A 99 -2.03 1.57 -1.41
N SER A 100 -2.04 0.37 -0.85
CA SER A 100 -0.81 -0.32 -0.42
C SER A 100 -0.16 -1.13 -1.53
N GLY A 101 -0.87 -1.34 -2.63
CA GLY A 101 -0.44 -2.08 -3.79
C GLY A 101 -1.61 -2.34 -4.74
N GLY A 102 -1.37 -3.12 -5.76
CA GLY A 102 -2.37 -3.50 -6.73
C GLY A 102 -1.73 -4.20 -7.91
N PHE A 103 -2.56 -4.66 -8.84
CA PHE A 103 -2.09 -5.27 -10.07
C PHE A 103 -2.97 -4.90 -11.26
N GLU A 104 -2.35 -4.82 -12.43
CA GLU A 104 -3.06 -4.67 -13.69
C GLU A 104 -3.77 -5.98 -14.04
N GLN A 105 -5.07 -5.90 -14.33
CA GLN A 105 -5.89 -7.08 -14.63
C GLN A 105 -5.89 -7.45 -16.13
N GLY A 106 -5.17 -6.73 -16.95
CA GLY A 106 -5.18 -6.87 -18.40
C GLY A 106 -4.88 -8.28 -18.94
N ARG A 107 -4.30 -9.14 -18.09
CA ARG A 107 -3.92 -10.52 -18.46
C ARG A 107 -3.24 -10.57 -19.83
N ASN A 108 -3.90 -11.16 -20.82
CA ASN A 108 -3.46 -11.27 -22.21
C ASN A 108 -4.32 -10.43 -23.17
N ALA A 109 -4.97 -9.38 -22.67
CA ALA A 109 -5.72 -8.45 -23.51
C ALA A 109 -4.79 -7.77 -24.53
N ASN A 110 -5.25 -7.69 -25.78
CA ASN A 110 -4.55 -7.02 -26.85
C ASN A 110 -4.86 -5.51 -26.93
N TYR A 111 -4.24 -4.82 -27.84
CA TYR A 111 -4.37 -3.38 -28.02
C TYR A 111 -5.82 -2.93 -28.19
N ARG A 112 -6.61 -3.61 -29.04
CA ARG A 112 -8.00 -3.24 -29.29
C ARG A 112 -8.86 -3.42 -28.06
N GLN A 113 -8.70 -4.53 -27.37
CA GLN A 113 -9.43 -4.81 -26.12
C GLN A 113 -9.13 -3.81 -25.02
N LEU A 114 -7.85 -3.43 -24.83
CA LEU A 114 -7.47 -2.41 -23.85
C LEU A 114 -7.98 -1.02 -24.23
N LYS A 115 -8.00 -0.69 -25.54
CA LYS A 115 -8.52 0.58 -26.01
C LYS A 115 -10.02 0.69 -25.78
N GLU A 116 -10.78 -0.32 -26.18
CA GLU A 116 -12.24 -0.39 -25.92
C GLU A 116 -12.54 -0.33 -24.43
N ASP A 117 -11.79 -1.07 -23.62
CA ASP A 117 -11.98 -1.11 -22.18
C ASP A 117 -11.74 0.27 -21.53
N LYS A 118 -10.78 1.03 -22.04
CA LYS A 118 -10.52 2.40 -21.56
C LYS A 118 -11.63 3.37 -21.94
N GLU A 119 -12.27 3.18 -23.08
CA GLU A 119 -13.38 4.00 -23.56
C GLU A 119 -14.69 3.68 -22.81
N LEU A 120 -14.82 2.51 -22.21
CA LEU A 120 -15.94 2.15 -21.38
C LEU A 120 -15.88 2.89 -20.04
N GLY A 121 -17.01 3.43 -19.58
CA GLY A 121 -17.07 4.09 -18.26
C GLY A 121 -16.82 3.16 -17.06
N THR A 122 -16.94 1.86 -17.28
CA THR A 122 -16.69 0.77 -16.31
C THR A 122 -15.77 -0.28 -16.94
N PRO A 123 -14.45 -0.12 -16.84
CA PRO A 123 -13.51 -1.03 -17.50
C PRO A 123 -13.61 -2.46 -16.98
N VAL A 124 -13.63 -3.44 -17.90
CA VAL A 124 -13.62 -4.87 -17.60
C VAL A 124 -12.24 -5.32 -17.11
N PHE A 125 -11.19 -4.75 -17.72
CA PHE A 125 -9.79 -5.03 -17.40
C PHE A 125 -9.19 -3.99 -16.44
N GLY A 126 -10.04 -3.31 -15.65
CA GLY A 126 -9.60 -2.28 -14.69
C GLY A 126 -8.65 -2.83 -13.63
N ASN A 127 -7.70 -1.98 -13.23
CA ASN A 127 -6.75 -2.28 -12.19
C ASN A 127 -7.43 -2.71 -10.87
N LYS A 128 -6.80 -3.60 -10.13
CA LYS A 128 -7.24 -4.04 -8.80
C LYS A 128 -6.27 -3.50 -7.76
N TYR A 129 -6.82 -3.07 -6.61
CA TYR A 129 -6.05 -2.40 -5.59
C TYR A 129 -6.19 -3.07 -4.24
N TRP A 130 -5.12 -3.04 -3.47
CA TRP A 130 -5.12 -3.30 -2.04
C TRP A 130 -5.01 -1.99 -1.30
N PHE A 131 -5.75 -1.89 -0.21
CA PHE A 131 -5.73 -0.69 0.62
C PHE A 131 -5.07 -1.00 1.96
N GLY A 132 -4.32 -0.03 2.47
CA GLY A 132 -3.77 -0.09 3.80
C GLY A 132 -4.88 -0.12 4.85
N ARG A 133 -4.55 -0.69 6.01
CA ARG A 133 -5.47 -0.70 7.15
C ARG A 133 -5.63 0.71 7.70
N GLY A 134 -6.82 1.05 8.15
CA GLY A 134 -7.07 2.23 8.96
C GLY A 134 -6.37 2.17 10.32
N THR A 135 -6.76 3.00 11.24
CA THR A 135 -6.19 3.00 12.60
C THR A 135 -6.38 1.64 13.28
N THR A 136 -5.30 1.12 13.83
CA THR A 136 -5.28 -0.15 14.58
C THR A 136 -4.76 0.08 15.99
N TYR A 137 -5.25 -0.70 16.94
CA TYR A 137 -4.88 -0.61 18.35
C TYR A 137 -4.41 -1.95 18.85
N PHE A 138 -3.40 -1.93 19.69
CA PHE A 138 -2.96 -3.08 20.44
C PHE A 138 -2.71 -2.67 21.89
N LEU A 139 -3.20 -3.48 22.83
CA LEU A 139 -3.01 -3.27 24.27
C LEU A 139 -2.54 -4.59 24.88
N ASN A 140 -1.47 -4.51 25.67
CA ASN A 140 -0.98 -5.64 26.44
C ASN A 140 -0.82 -5.26 27.91
N VAL A 141 -1.34 -6.10 28.78
CA VAL A 141 -1.18 -5.98 30.23
C VAL A 141 -0.43 -7.20 30.73
N ASN A 142 0.69 -6.97 31.40
CA ASN A 142 1.50 -8.03 31.99
C ASN A 142 1.52 -7.86 33.52
N TYR A 143 1.27 -8.95 34.22
CA TYR A 143 1.37 -9.03 35.66
C TYR A 143 2.41 -10.08 36.04
N ARG A 144 3.35 -9.69 36.89
CA ARG A 144 4.42 -10.55 37.40
C ARG A 144 4.39 -10.53 38.93
N PHE A 145 4.25 -11.69 39.50
CA PHE A 145 4.29 -11.94 40.95
C PHE A 145 5.60 -12.56 41.36
#